data_f85138f0a34dc81d4530e11557a00e4a
#
_entry.id   f85138f0a34dc81d4530e11557a00e4a
#
_cell.length_a   1.000
_cell.length_b   1.000
_cell.length_c   1.000
_cell.angle_alpha   90.00
_cell.angle_beta   90.00
_cell.angle_gamma   90.00
#
_symmetry.space_group_name_H-M   'P 1'
#
loop_
_entity.id
_entity.type
_entity.pdbx_description
1 polymer ?
#
loop_
_entity_poly.entity_id
_entity_poly.type
_entity_poly.pdbx_seq_one_letter_code
_entity_poly.pdbx_strand_id
1 'polypeptide(L)'
;NLYRSYESYGEDYWDTFPAEYNRTIDGRTMKTLLGRIMQYGYQGNLSLDWRSQNEADADKLAHMMATQVLVWETVVGERDADFNHVDPGSADAVKSVYRTSHPLYSRFSAYYDSIEASVKKHTVVPSFMDRSEEDAQTVELSWDGGRYTATLTDTNGVLGEYAFSSAQSDMTFAVDGNDLTISAGTAPADGVTITAVRNNTRQGVVV
;
A
#
# COMPACT_ATOMS: atom_id res chain seq x y z
N ASN A 1 -27.18 -13.45 -24.75
CA ASN A 1 -26.85 -13.52 -23.32
C ASN A 1 -25.50 -14.21 -23.18
N LEU A 2 -24.43 -13.43 -23.10
CA LEU A 2 -23.13 -13.93 -22.74
C LEU A 2 -23.07 -13.95 -21.19
N TYR A 3 -23.35 -15.11 -20.60
CA TYR A 3 -22.99 -15.36 -19.22
C TYR A 3 -21.47 -15.51 -19.17
N ARG A 4 -20.76 -14.54 -18.56
CA ARG A 4 -19.39 -14.76 -18.15
C ARG A 4 -19.44 -15.42 -16.78
N SER A 5 -18.94 -16.63 -16.67
CA SER A 5 -18.60 -17.20 -15.38
C SER A 5 -17.33 -16.50 -14.91
N TYR A 6 -17.36 -15.93 -13.70
CA TYR A 6 -16.15 -15.48 -13.02
C TYR A 6 -15.64 -16.67 -12.20
N GLU A 7 -14.40 -17.03 -12.42
CA GLU A 7 -13.72 -17.99 -11.55
C GLU A 7 -13.19 -17.19 -10.34
N SER A 8 -13.46 -17.70 -9.15
CA SER A 8 -12.87 -17.19 -7.92
C SER A 8 -11.59 -17.96 -7.66
N TYR A 9 -10.46 -17.29 -7.70
CA TYR A 9 -9.18 -17.87 -7.34
C TYR A 9 -8.94 -17.67 -5.84
N GLY A 10 -8.38 -18.69 -5.16
CA GLY A 10 -7.99 -18.61 -3.76
C GLY A 10 -6.76 -17.71 -3.55
N GLU A 11 -6.39 -17.53 -2.29
CA GLU A 11 -5.19 -16.76 -1.89
C GLU A 11 -3.92 -17.29 -2.57
N ASP A 12 -3.82 -18.62 -2.74
CA ASP A 12 -2.67 -19.30 -3.36
C ASP A 12 -2.45 -18.93 -4.82
N TYR A 13 -3.46 -18.34 -5.49
CA TYR A 13 -3.32 -17.88 -6.88
C TYR A 13 -2.17 -16.87 -7.03
N TRP A 14 -2.05 -15.96 -6.07
CA TRP A 14 -1.03 -14.94 -6.11
C TRP A 14 0.39 -15.48 -5.95
N ASP A 15 0.54 -16.61 -5.26
CA ASP A 15 1.83 -17.31 -5.11
C ASP A 15 2.28 -17.97 -6.41
N THR A 16 1.32 -18.33 -7.24
CA THR A 16 1.56 -19.01 -8.52
C THR A 16 1.38 -18.09 -9.72
N PHE A 17 1.23 -16.79 -9.51
CA PHE A 17 1.08 -15.83 -10.61
C PHE A 17 2.27 -15.91 -11.56
N PRO A 18 2.04 -16.14 -12.87
CA PRO A 18 3.14 -16.39 -13.79
C PRO A 18 4.04 -15.17 -13.98
N ALA A 19 5.34 -15.32 -13.73
CA ALA A 19 6.33 -14.25 -13.85
C ALA A 19 6.47 -13.67 -15.28
N GLU A 20 5.98 -14.39 -16.29
CA GLU A 20 5.95 -13.88 -17.67
C GLU A 20 4.98 -12.70 -17.86
N TYR A 21 3.93 -12.59 -17.03
CA TYR A 21 2.97 -11.48 -17.10
C TYR A 21 3.43 -10.24 -16.35
N ASN A 22 4.27 -10.42 -15.34
CA ASN A 22 4.89 -9.31 -14.62
C ASN A 22 6.30 -9.71 -14.21
N ARG A 23 7.30 -9.06 -14.77
CA ARG A 23 8.72 -9.33 -14.52
C ARG A 23 9.33 -8.39 -13.48
N THR A 24 8.56 -7.43 -13.00
CA THR A 24 9.03 -6.37 -12.10
C THR A 24 8.77 -6.72 -10.65
N ILE A 25 7.59 -7.28 -10.36
CA ILE A 25 7.15 -7.66 -9.01
C ILE A 25 6.50 -9.05 -9.01
N ASP A 26 6.55 -9.73 -7.88
CA ASP A 26 5.85 -11.00 -7.69
C ASP A 26 4.33 -10.80 -7.49
N GLY A 27 3.58 -11.90 -7.54
CA GLY A 27 2.12 -11.86 -7.43
C GLY A 27 1.62 -11.34 -6.07
N ARG A 28 2.30 -11.64 -4.96
CA ARG A 28 1.90 -11.13 -3.62
C ARG A 28 2.11 -9.64 -3.50
N THR A 29 3.23 -9.14 -3.97
CA THR A 29 3.51 -7.69 -4.05
C THR A 29 2.49 -7.00 -4.94
N MET A 30 2.19 -7.58 -6.11
CA MET A 30 1.16 -7.06 -7.02
C MET A 30 -0.21 -6.99 -6.33
N LYS A 31 -0.66 -8.07 -5.68
CA LYS A 31 -1.91 -8.08 -4.90
C LYS A 31 -1.96 -6.95 -3.87
N THR A 32 -0.88 -6.77 -3.13
CA THR A 32 -0.77 -5.72 -2.11
C THR A 32 -0.91 -4.33 -2.73
N LEU A 33 -0.20 -4.06 -3.83
CA LEU A 33 -0.27 -2.77 -4.52
C LEU A 33 -1.65 -2.53 -5.14
N LEU A 34 -2.27 -3.54 -5.75
CA LEU A 34 -3.65 -3.45 -6.25
C LEU A 34 -4.63 -3.10 -5.13
N GLY A 35 -4.48 -3.73 -3.96
CA GLY A 35 -5.27 -3.40 -2.77
C GLY A 35 -5.13 -1.96 -2.34
N ARG A 36 -3.92 -1.41 -2.35
CA ARG A 36 -3.66 0.00 -2.02
C ARG A 36 -4.24 0.94 -3.07
N ILE A 37 -4.12 0.62 -4.36
CA ILE A 37 -4.76 1.39 -5.43
C ILE A 37 -6.27 1.42 -5.23
N MET A 38 -6.90 0.27 -4.94
CA MET A 38 -8.34 0.20 -4.66
C MET A 38 -8.74 0.94 -3.39
N GLN A 39 -7.85 1.07 -2.41
CA GLN A 39 -8.11 1.84 -1.19
C GLN A 39 -8.16 3.36 -1.45
N TYR A 40 -7.27 3.87 -2.27
CA TYR A 40 -7.12 5.31 -2.53
C TYR A 40 -7.78 5.77 -3.83
N GLY A 41 -8.12 4.83 -4.70
CA GLY A 41 -8.75 5.05 -5.98
C GLY A 41 -10.26 5.28 -5.90
N TYR A 42 -10.92 5.24 -7.05
CA TYR A 42 -12.36 5.44 -7.16
C TYR A 42 -13.15 4.37 -6.43
N GLN A 43 -14.05 4.79 -5.53
CA GLN A 43 -14.87 3.92 -4.67
C GLN A 43 -16.34 3.86 -5.09
N GLY A 44 -16.70 4.53 -6.19
CA GLY A 44 -18.08 4.58 -6.65
C GLY A 44 -18.52 3.29 -7.35
N ASN A 45 -19.83 3.18 -7.61
CA ASN A 45 -20.35 2.12 -8.44
C ASN A 45 -20.12 2.43 -9.94
N LEU A 46 -20.08 1.39 -10.76
CA LEU A 46 -19.80 1.47 -12.20
C LEU A 46 -21.03 1.90 -13.03
N SER A 47 -22.14 2.29 -12.41
CA SER A 47 -23.33 2.78 -13.13
C SER A 47 -23.15 4.22 -13.62
N LEU A 48 -22.04 4.49 -14.31
CA LEU A 48 -21.81 5.74 -14.98
C LEU A 48 -22.55 5.74 -16.33
N ASP A 49 -23.31 6.78 -16.59
CA ASP A 49 -23.75 7.07 -17.95
C ASP A 49 -22.58 7.69 -18.73
N TRP A 50 -21.90 6.86 -19.50
CA TRP A 50 -20.79 7.26 -20.37
C TRP A 50 -21.16 8.39 -21.36
N ARG A 51 -22.45 8.61 -21.56
CA ARG A 51 -22.99 9.68 -22.44
C ARG A 51 -23.32 10.94 -21.66
N SER A 52 -23.28 10.89 -20.35
CA SER A 52 -23.53 12.05 -19.50
C SER A 52 -22.50 13.12 -19.77
N GLN A 53 -22.98 14.34 -19.99
CA GLN A 53 -22.16 15.53 -20.20
C GLN A 53 -22.08 16.37 -18.90
N ASN A 54 -22.68 15.89 -17.81
CA ASN A 54 -22.67 16.67 -16.58
C ASN A 54 -21.30 16.59 -15.88
N GLU A 55 -20.99 17.63 -15.13
CA GLU A 55 -19.72 17.84 -14.46
C GLU A 55 -19.38 16.76 -13.43
N ALA A 56 -20.40 16.27 -12.72
CA ALA A 56 -20.20 15.24 -11.67
C ALA A 56 -19.83 13.89 -12.30
N ASP A 57 -20.39 13.51 -13.43
CA ASP A 57 -20.05 12.26 -14.11
C ASP A 57 -18.68 12.36 -14.80
N ALA A 58 -18.34 13.54 -15.34
CA ALA A 58 -17.02 13.80 -15.90
C ALA A 58 -15.92 13.65 -14.84
N ASP A 59 -16.14 14.13 -13.63
CA ASP A 59 -15.21 14.02 -12.52
C ASP A 59 -15.05 12.56 -12.05
N LYS A 60 -16.15 11.85 -11.85
CA LYS A 60 -16.14 10.41 -11.50
C LYS A 60 -15.42 9.58 -12.57
N LEU A 61 -15.65 9.88 -13.85
CA LEU A 61 -15.00 9.19 -14.96
C LEU A 61 -13.49 9.41 -14.92
N ALA A 62 -13.04 10.65 -14.73
CA ALA A 62 -11.61 10.96 -14.63
C ALA A 62 -10.95 10.21 -13.47
N HIS A 63 -11.61 10.16 -12.29
CA HIS A 63 -11.11 9.42 -11.12
C HIS A 63 -11.06 7.91 -11.38
N MET A 64 -12.12 7.34 -11.95
CA MET A 64 -12.16 5.93 -12.32
C MET A 64 -11.05 5.57 -13.32
N MET A 65 -10.85 6.39 -14.35
CA MET A 65 -9.80 6.16 -15.34
C MET A 65 -8.40 6.24 -14.74
N ALA A 66 -8.15 7.18 -13.82
CA ALA A 66 -6.88 7.27 -13.10
C ALA A 66 -6.60 6.00 -12.29
N THR A 67 -7.61 5.50 -11.56
CA THR A 67 -7.53 4.24 -10.83
C THR A 67 -7.20 3.07 -11.76
N GLN A 68 -7.92 2.98 -12.88
CA GLN A 68 -7.77 1.88 -13.83
C GLN A 68 -6.39 1.88 -14.51
N VAL A 69 -5.84 3.05 -14.84
CA VAL A 69 -4.49 3.16 -15.42
C VAL A 69 -3.44 2.66 -14.43
N LEU A 70 -3.52 3.06 -13.15
CA LEU A 70 -2.60 2.58 -12.10
C LEU A 70 -2.70 1.06 -11.88
N VAL A 71 -3.91 0.50 -11.95
CA VAL A 71 -4.11 -0.96 -11.91
C VAL A 71 -3.40 -1.62 -13.10
N TRP A 72 -3.58 -1.12 -14.31
CA TRP A 72 -2.95 -1.69 -15.49
C TRP A 72 -1.42 -1.56 -15.46
N GLU A 73 -0.87 -0.42 -15.07
CA GLU A 73 0.57 -0.24 -14.88
C GLU A 73 1.14 -1.28 -13.91
N THR A 74 0.43 -1.52 -12.80
CA THR A 74 0.86 -2.50 -11.80
C THR A 74 0.84 -3.92 -12.39
N VAL A 75 -0.22 -4.29 -13.09
CA VAL A 75 -0.38 -5.64 -13.67
C VAL A 75 0.65 -5.92 -14.76
N VAL A 76 0.96 -4.94 -15.61
CA VAL A 76 1.92 -5.14 -16.72
C VAL A 76 3.38 -4.94 -16.32
N GLY A 77 3.66 -4.59 -15.06
CA GLY A 77 5.02 -4.45 -14.55
C GLY A 77 5.64 -3.06 -14.73
N GLU A 78 4.83 -2.03 -14.98
CA GLU A 78 5.30 -0.63 -15.01
C GLU A 78 5.45 -0.02 -13.60
N ARG A 79 5.25 -0.81 -12.53
CA ARG A 79 5.41 -0.40 -11.13
C ARG A 79 6.31 -1.37 -10.39
N ASP A 80 7.28 -0.82 -9.62
CA ASP A 80 8.09 -1.60 -8.68
C ASP A 80 7.38 -1.80 -7.33
N ALA A 81 8.04 -2.50 -6.39
CA ALA A 81 7.49 -2.78 -5.06
C ALA A 81 7.27 -1.51 -4.21
N ASP A 82 7.98 -0.43 -4.49
CA ASP A 82 7.82 0.88 -3.85
C ASP A 82 6.83 1.78 -4.59
N PHE A 83 6.17 1.22 -5.61
CA PHE A 83 5.22 1.89 -6.48
C PHE A 83 5.83 2.98 -7.36
N ASN A 84 7.15 2.94 -7.61
CA ASN A 84 7.77 3.81 -8.57
C ASN A 84 7.47 3.33 -9.99
N HIS A 85 7.30 4.28 -10.91
CA HIS A 85 7.17 3.94 -12.31
C HIS A 85 8.51 3.44 -12.86
N VAL A 86 8.45 2.30 -13.53
CA VAL A 86 9.60 1.67 -14.19
C VAL A 86 9.24 1.33 -15.64
N ASP A 87 10.25 1.27 -16.50
CA ASP A 87 10.07 0.79 -17.87
C ASP A 87 10.26 -0.74 -17.90
N PRO A 88 9.21 -1.53 -18.15
CA PRO A 88 9.33 -2.99 -18.21
C PRO A 88 10.02 -3.49 -19.49
N GLY A 89 10.47 -2.57 -20.38
CA GLY A 89 11.11 -2.91 -21.65
C GLY A 89 10.13 -3.49 -22.68
N SER A 90 8.83 -3.41 -22.44
CA SER A 90 7.76 -3.80 -23.35
C SER A 90 7.00 -2.58 -23.82
N ALA A 91 6.35 -2.65 -24.92
CA ALA A 91 5.44 -1.69 -25.58
C ALA A 91 5.16 -0.33 -24.87
N ASP A 92 4.36 0.51 -25.49
CA ASP A 92 4.02 1.85 -25.00
C ASP A 92 3.50 1.85 -23.56
N ALA A 93 3.97 2.82 -22.77
CA ALA A 93 3.52 3.02 -21.40
C ALA A 93 2.00 3.11 -21.30
N VAL A 94 1.40 2.40 -20.34
CA VAL A 94 -0.06 2.34 -20.15
C VAL A 94 -0.67 3.73 -20.06
N LYS A 95 -0.02 4.66 -19.35
CA LYS A 95 -0.50 6.06 -19.21
C LYS A 95 -0.64 6.77 -20.56
N SER A 96 0.10 6.37 -21.58
CA SER A 96 0.04 6.96 -22.93
C SER A 96 -1.31 6.76 -23.63
N VAL A 97 -2.07 5.75 -23.21
CA VAL A 97 -3.44 5.50 -23.71
C VAL A 97 -4.35 6.70 -23.43
N TYR A 98 -4.10 7.44 -22.34
CA TYR A 98 -4.89 8.62 -21.99
C TYR A 98 -4.23 9.90 -22.54
N ARG A 99 -4.70 10.34 -23.70
CA ARG A 99 -4.08 11.44 -24.44
C ARG A 99 -4.17 12.77 -23.72
N THR A 100 -3.10 13.54 -23.72
CA THR A 100 -3.04 14.89 -23.13
C THR A 100 -4.02 15.88 -23.73
N SER A 101 -4.48 15.65 -24.97
CA SER A 101 -5.49 16.47 -25.64
C SER A 101 -6.93 16.16 -25.22
N HIS A 102 -7.14 15.12 -24.38
CA HIS A 102 -8.49 14.78 -23.94
C HIS A 102 -9.03 15.83 -22.95
N PRO A 103 -10.29 16.27 -23.06
CA PRO A 103 -10.86 17.32 -22.20
C PRO A 103 -10.75 17.03 -20.68
N LEU A 104 -10.77 15.75 -20.29
CA LEU A 104 -10.66 15.33 -18.89
C LEU A 104 -9.21 15.06 -18.43
N TYR A 105 -8.22 15.28 -19.29
CA TYR A 105 -6.83 14.91 -18.97
C TYR A 105 -6.31 15.59 -17.69
N SER A 106 -6.60 16.85 -17.49
CA SER A 106 -6.17 17.60 -16.31
C SER A 106 -6.72 16.99 -15.00
N ARG A 107 -8.00 16.60 -15.00
CA ARG A 107 -8.62 15.93 -13.84
C ARG A 107 -8.08 14.53 -13.64
N PHE A 108 -7.96 13.78 -14.74
CA PHE A 108 -7.34 12.46 -14.72
C PHE A 108 -5.94 12.52 -14.10
N SER A 109 -5.08 13.45 -14.57
CA SER A 109 -3.72 13.57 -14.05
C SER A 109 -3.69 13.93 -12.57
N ALA A 110 -4.58 14.84 -12.12
CA ALA A 110 -4.67 15.19 -10.70
C ALA A 110 -5.07 14.01 -9.82
N TYR A 111 -6.04 13.19 -10.23
CA TYR A 111 -6.40 11.97 -9.51
C TYR A 111 -5.30 10.93 -9.56
N TYR A 112 -4.70 10.71 -10.73
CA TYR A 112 -3.59 9.80 -10.89
C TYR A 112 -2.43 10.13 -9.95
N ASP A 113 -1.98 11.38 -9.93
CA ASP A 113 -0.87 11.84 -9.10
C ASP A 113 -1.23 11.74 -7.59
N SER A 114 -2.47 12.03 -7.22
CA SER A 114 -2.97 11.92 -5.84
C SER A 114 -3.02 10.48 -5.34
N ILE A 115 -3.54 9.56 -6.18
CA ILE A 115 -3.60 8.12 -5.84
C ILE A 115 -2.17 7.57 -5.75
N GLU A 116 -1.31 7.87 -6.73
CA GLU A 116 0.08 7.45 -6.74
C GLU A 116 0.81 7.88 -5.47
N ALA A 117 0.71 9.16 -5.09
CA ALA A 117 1.33 9.68 -3.87
C ALA A 117 0.83 8.96 -2.61
N SER A 118 -0.49 8.69 -2.54
CA SER A 118 -1.10 7.98 -1.41
C SER A 118 -0.65 6.53 -1.32
N VAL A 119 -0.57 5.83 -2.46
CA VAL A 119 -0.06 4.45 -2.50
C VAL A 119 1.42 4.41 -2.11
N LYS A 120 2.25 5.30 -2.65
CA LYS A 120 3.67 5.41 -2.27
C LYS A 120 3.84 5.65 -0.78
N LYS A 121 3.12 6.62 -0.22
CA LYS A 121 3.15 6.88 1.22
C LYS A 121 2.74 5.64 2.04
N HIS A 122 1.76 4.88 1.56
CA HIS A 122 1.31 3.64 2.21
C HIS A 122 2.37 2.52 2.15
N THR A 123 3.33 2.55 1.23
CA THR A 123 4.41 1.57 1.16
C THR A 123 5.51 1.82 2.21
N VAL A 124 5.63 3.05 2.69
CA VAL A 124 6.69 3.44 3.64
C VAL A 124 6.42 2.82 5.00
N VAL A 125 7.43 2.17 5.57
CA VAL A 125 7.43 1.67 6.95
C VAL A 125 8.29 2.59 7.82
N PRO A 126 8.15 2.57 9.17
CA PRO A 126 9.07 3.27 10.06
C PRO A 126 10.53 2.90 9.74
N SER A 127 11.43 3.89 9.80
CA SER A 127 12.82 3.74 9.32
C SER A 127 13.65 2.70 10.08
N PHE A 128 13.21 2.31 11.27
CA PHE A 128 13.83 1.28 12.10
C PHE A 128 13.15 -0.10 11.97
N MET A 129 12.23 -0.26 11.00
CA MET A 129 11.51 -1.53 10.76
C MET A 129 11.84 -2.06 9.38
N ASP A 130 11.77 -3.37 9.26
CA ASP A 130 11.77 -4.04 7.97
C ASP A 130 10.37 -4.56 7.63
N ARG A 131 10.15 -4.91 6.36
CA ARG A 131 8.87 -5.43 5.85
C ARG A 131 8.72 -6.93 6.07
N SER A 132 9.81 -7.62 6.38
CA SER A 132 9.85 -9.05 6.66
C SER A 132 10.23 -9.32 8.12
N GLU A 133 9.71 -10.41 8.68
CA GLU A 133 10.09 -10.87 10.03
C GLU A 133 11.54 -11.39 10.04
N GLU A 134 12.02 -11.91 8.91
CA GLU A 134 13.38 -12.46 8.79
C GLU A 134 14.45 -11.36 8.91
N ASP A 135 14.11 -10.14 8.47
CA ASP A 135 15.02 -8.98 8.50
C ASP A 135 14.75 -8.07 9.72
N ALA A 136 13.90 -8.50 10.66
CA ALA A 136 13.53 -7.70 11.81
C ALA A 136 14.74 -7.27 12.63
N GLN A 137 14.80 -5.97 12.94
CA GLN A 137 15.89 -5.41 13.74
C GLN A 137 15.73 -5.76 15.21
N THR A 138 16.85 -6.03 15.88
CA THR A 138 16.87 -6.27 17.32
C THR A 138 16.99 -4.94 18.07
N VAL A 139 16.13 -4.75 19.06
CA VAL A 139 16.13 -3.58 19.95
C VAL A 139 16.41 -4.02 21.37
N GLU A 140 17.42 -3.46 22.00
CA GLU A 140 17.76 -3.69 23.39
C GLU A 140 17.08 -2.63 24.29
N LEU A 141 16.35 -3.08 25.31
CA LEU A 141 15.77 -2.20 26.32
C LEU A 141 16.73 -2.08 27.51
N SER A 142 17.01 -0.87 27.94
CA SER A 142 17.87 -0.56 29.09
C SER A 142 17.05 -0.21 30.32
N TRP A 143 17.52 -0.62 31.52
CA TRP A 143 16.87 -0.25 32.80
C TRP A 143 17.11 1.22 33.12
N ASP A 144 16.06 2.00 33.27
CA ASP A 144 16.12 3.44 33.61
C ASP A 144 15.98 3.76 35.10
N GLY A 145 15.89 2.76 35.94
CA GLY A 145 15.63 2.86 37.39
C GLY A 145 14.18 2.57 37.79
N GLY A 146 13.28 2.37 36.83
CA GLY A 146 11.86 2.07 37.06
C GLY A 146 11.30 1.07 36.06
N ARG A 147 11.77 1.12 34.82
CA ARG A 147 11.33 0.26 33.72
C ARG A 147 12.49 -0.05 32.78
N TYR A 148 12.33 -1.10 31.98
CA TYR A 148 13.16 -1.33 30.81
C TYR A 148 12.63 -0.49 29.65
N THR A 149 13.46 0.37 29.05
CA THR A 149 13.03 1.33 28.04
C THR A 149 13.98 1.38 26.86
N ALA A 150 13.44 1.69 25.70
CA ALA A 150 14.17 2.11 24.50
C ALA A 150 13.36 3.16 23.75
N THR A 151 14.04 4.08 23.09
CA THR A 151 13.41 5.05 22.17
C THR A 151 13.99 4.90 20.79
N LEU A 152 13.13 4.78 19.79
CA LEU A 152 13.47 4.66 18.37
C LEU A 152 12.91 5.85 17.62
N THR A 153 13.76 6.53 16.85
CA THR A 153 13.33 7.68 16.04
C THR A 153 13.06 7.27 14.61
N ASP A 154 11.86 7.53 14.12
CA ASP A 154 11.47 7.29 12.73
C ASP A 154 11.79 8.50 11.85
N THR A 155 12.79 8.36 10.98
CA THR A 155 13.15 9.40 10.01
C THR A 155 12.21 9.48 8.82
N ASN A 156 11.33 8.48 8.63
CA ASN A 156 10.32 8.46 7.57
C ASN A 156 9.03 9.19 7.95
N GLY A 157 8.82 9.49 9.24
CA GLY A 157 7.69 10.28 9.72
C GLY A 157 6.33 9.60 9.59
N VAL A 158 6.28 8.27 9.72
CA VAL A 158 5.04 7.49 9.52
C VAL A 158 4.54 6.80 10.80
N LEU A 159 5.18 7.01 11.96
CA LEU A 159 4.81 6.33 13.21
C LEU A 159 3.35 6.51 13.60
N GLY A 160 2.78 7.69 13.42
CA GLY A 160 1.38 7.98 13.76
C GLY A 160 0.36 7.16 12.96
N GLU A 161 0.80 6.46 11.91
CA GLU A 161 -0.05 5.59 11.08
C GLU A 161 -0.01 4.12 11.53
N TYR A 162 0.75 3.80 12.58
CA TYR A 162 0.95 2.43 13.06
C TYR A 162 0.46 2.22 14.49
N ALA A 163 -0.08 1.02 14.74
CA ALA A 163 -0.30 0.48 16.07
C ALA A 163 0.76 -0.59 16.36
N PHE A 164 1.34 -0.53 17.56
CA PHE A 164 2.38 -1.46 18.01
C PHE A 164 1.81 -2.42 19.04
N SER A 165 2.24 -3.67 19.00
CA SER A 165 1.84 -4.71 19.95
C SER A 165 2.96 -5.70 20.19
N SER A 166 2.89 -6.41 21.33
CA SER A 166 3.80 -7.49 21.71
C SER A 166 3.04 -8.58 22.46
N ALA A 167 3.56 -9.81 22.44
CA ALA A 167 3.06 -10.89 23.26
C ALA A 167 3.37 -10.69 24.76
N GLN A 168 4.35 -9.84 25.11
CA GLN A 168 4.65 -9.48 26.50
C GLN A 168 3.64 -8.46 27.01
N SER A 169 2.79 -8.86 27.97
CA SER A 169 1.61 -8.12 28.40
C SER A 169 1.91 -6.81 29.15
N ASP A 170 3.10 -6.67 29.77
CA ASP A 170 3.53 -5.47 30.47
C ASP A 170 4.36 -4.51 29.60
N MET A 171 4.51 -4.85 28.30
CA MET A 171 5.15 -3.98 27.32
C MET A 171 4.15 -2.92 26.82
N THR A 172 4.59 -1.68 26.79
CA THR A 172 3.78 -0.53 26.35
C THR A 172 4.52 0.28 25.30
N PHE A 173 3.75 0.93 24.45
CA PHE A 173 4.25 1.72 23.32
C PHE A 173 3.67 3.12 23.39
N ALA A 174 4.51 4.13 23.31
CA ALA A 174 4.11 5.54 23.24
C ALA A 174 4.75 6.19 22.02
N VAL A 175 3.93 6.82 21.19
CA VAL A 175 4.38 7.59 20.02
C VAL A 175 4.26 9.07 20.34
N ASP A 176 5.37 9.80 20.22
CA ASP A 176 5.42 11.25 20.32
C ASP A 176 6.18 11.80 19.09
N GLY A 177 5.44 12.37 18.16
CA GLY A 177 5.98 12.80 16.87
C GLY A 177 6.63 11.66 16.11
N ASN A 178 7.93 11.71 15.94
CA ASN A 178 8.73 10.69 15.26
C ASN A 178 9.42 9.71 16.22
N ASP A 179 9.16 9.78 17.51
CA ASP A 179 9.78 8.92 18.50
C ASP A 179 8.79 7.86 19.00
N LEU A 180 9.21 6.59 18.93
CA LEU A 180 8.55 5.45 19.56
C LEU A 180 9.29 5.10 20.84
N THR A 181 8.65 5.31 21.99
CA THR A 181 9.15 4.80 23.28
C THR A 181 8.53 3.46 23.58
N ILE A 182 9.37 2.45 23.76
CA ILE A 182 9.03 1.09 24.19
C ILE A 182 9.36 0.98 25.67
N SER A 183 8.44 0.49 26.49
CA SER A 183 8.66 0.31 27.92
C SER A 183 8.10 -1.00 28.42
N ALA A 184 8.83 -1.69 29.28
CA ALA A 184 8.40 -2.94 29.92
C ALA A 184 8.71 -2.90 31.43
N GLY A 185 7.82 -3.46 32.25
CA GLY A 185 8.00 -3.54 33.69
C GLY A 185 8.99 -4.64 34.12
N THR A 186 9.12 -5.69 33.28
CA THR A 186 10.04 -6.80 33.45
C THR A 186 11.02 -6.86 32.29
N ALA A 187 12.20 -7.45 32.51
CA ALA A 187 13.16 -7.66 31.42
C ALA A 187 12.50 -8.47 30.30
N PRO A 188 12.55 -7.98 29.04
CA PRO A 188 12.05 -8.77 27.91
C PRO A 188 12.76 -10.13 27.85
N ALA A 189 11.99 -11.18 27.59
CA ALA A 189 12.58 -12.47 27.25
C ALA A 189 13.24 -12.42 25.87
N ASP A 190 14.29 -13.21 25.67
CA ASP A 190 14.90 -13.33 24.35
C ASP A 190 13.87 -13.76 23.31
N GLY A 191 13.87 -13.08 22.17
CA GLY A 191 12.97 -13.39 21.04
C GLY A 191 11.54 -12.86 21.18
N VAL A 192 11.28 -11.90 22.07
CA VAL A 192 9.98 -11.21 22.09
C VAL A 192 9.85 -10.34 20.84
N THR A 193 8.85 -10.65 20.01
CA THR A 193 8.56 -9.90 18.79
C THR A 193 7.64 -8.71 19.09
N ILE A 194 7.99 -7.55 18.52
CA ILE A 194 7.13 -6.38 18.45
C ILE A 194 6.55 -6.30 17.05
N THR A 195 5.23 -6.30 16.95
CA THR A 195 4.52 -6.21 15.69
C THR A 195 3.94 -4.82 15.50
N ALA A 196 4.11 -4.25 14.32
CA ALA A 196 3.47 -3.01 13.91
C ALA A 196 2.45 -3.26 12.81
N VAL A 197 1.25 -2.72 12.99
CA VAL A 197 0.15 -2.83 12.03
C VAL A 197 -0.29 -1.42 11.61
N ARG A 198 -0.40 -1.19 10.31
CA ARG A 198 -0.86 0.10 9.81
C ARG A 198 -2.35 0.28 10.06
N ASN A 199 -2.73 1.37 10.72
CA ASN A 199 -4.11 1.62 11.19
C ASN A 199 -5.12 1.82 10.07
N ASN A 200 -4.69 2.30 8.91
CA ASN A 200 -5.55 2.65 7.79
C ASN A 200 -5.57 1.61 6.67
N THR A 201 -5.03 0.41 6.92
CA THR A 201 -5.08 -0.67 5.95
C THR A 201 -6.48 -1.29 5.93
N ARG A 202 -7.14 -1.27 4.77
CA ARG A 202 -8.39 -2.00 4.57
C ARG A 202 -8.08 -3.49 4.44
N GLN A 203 -8.76 -4.30 5.25
CA GLN A 203 -8.75 -5.75 5.09
C GLN A 203 -9.81 -6.17 4.06
N GLY A 204 -9.50 -7.16 3.25
CA GLY A 204 -10.47 -7.76 2.34
C GLY A 204 -10.68 -6.96 1.05
N VAL A 205 -9.61 -6.66 0.33
CA VAL A 205 -9.74 -6.19 -1.04
C VAL A 205 -10.25 -7.33 -1.91
N VAL A 206 -11.45 -7.16 -2.41
CA VAL A 206 -11.98 -8.02 -3.46
C VAL A 206 -11.41 -7.50 -4.78
N VAL A 207 -10.62 -8.28 -5.43
CA VAL A 207 -10.14 -8.05 -6.80
C VAL A 207 -11.12 -8.67 -7.78
#